data_9b12c35036fb942ac6c7435750b8c755
#
_entry.id   9b12c35036fb942ac6c7435750b8c755
#
_cell.length_a   1.000
_cell.length_b   1.000
_cell.length_c   1.000
_cell.angle_alpha   90.00
_cell.angle_beta   90.00
_cell.angle_gamma   90.00
#
_symmetry.space_group_name_H-M   'P 1'
#
loop_
_entity.id
_entity.type
_entity.pdbx_description
1 polymer ?
#
loop_
_entity_poly.entity_id
_entity_poly.type
_entity_poly.pdbx_seq_one_letter_code
_entity_poly.pdbx_strand_id
1 'polypeptide(L)'
;MFKNKKNLIFILASFVIFILLAVVYANPVISGKRLMQHDIVFYKGGAEELLQYRANNENETYWSDAMFGGMPTYQTGAQFRGDVIKKIDDLFLFLPKPANYLFLLFAGFFFLGLVAVRNWKYALLGATFFGLSTYFYIIIAAGHNGKVHTIAYFAPLLAGIILVYFRKKYILGFIVTALFAGLQICANHPQMTYYLFLGLGFLFLSELIRAIKGKIEWKHFLISSGLVGLAVIIGVGMNSQRIMANAEYVKETVRGKQILNTGSHTPGKSGMDKESITMWSYGKLERLTCSFRD
;
A
#
# COMPACT_ATOMS: atom_id res chain seq x y z
N MET A 1 -13.67 19.62 16.52
CA MET A 1 -12.29 19.96 16.21
C MET A 1 -12.22 20.96 15.05
N PHE A 2 -12.87 20.71 13.92
CA PHE A 2 -12.84 21.59 12.72
C PHE A 2 -13.64 22.89 12.85
N LYS A 3 -14.53 23.04 13.85
CA LYS A 3 -15.28 24.29 14.09
C LYS A 3 -14.44 25.45 14.64
N ASN A 4 -13.25 25.19 15.16
CA ASN A 4 -12.35 26.22 15.68
C ASN A 4 -11.32 26.59 14.61
N LYS A 5 -11.38 27.85 14.13
CA LYS A 5 -10.46 28.39 13.10
C LYS A 5 -8.98 28.20 13.47
N LYS A 6 -8.61 28.39 14.75
CA LYS A 6 -7.23 28.15 15.22
C LYS A 6 -6.79 26.71 14.99
N ASN A 7 -7.63 25.73 15.32
CA ASN A 7 -7.28 24.33 15.09
C ASN A 7 -7.14 24.00 13.59
N LEU A 8 -7.95 24.61 12.74
CA LEU A 8 -7.83 24.42 11.29
C LEU A 8 -6.50 24.94 10.76
N ILE A 9 -6.07 26.13 11.24
CA ILE A 9 -4.75 26.71 10.88
C ILE A 9 -3.62 25.74 11.28
N PHE A 10 -3.65 25.19 12.49
CA PHE A 10 -2.62 24.25 12.95
C PHE A 10 -2.64 22.92 12.17
N ILE A 11 -3.82 22.45 11.77
CA ILE A 11 -3.93 21.25 10.91
C ILE A 11 -3.30 21.53 9.55
N LEU A 12 -3.58 22.66 8.93
CA LEU A 12 -2.98 23.05 7.65
C LEU A 12 -1.47 23.25 7.78
N ALA A 13 -1.01 23.92 8.85
CA ALA A 13 0.41 24.06 9.16
C ALA A 13 1.13 22.70 9.32
N SER A 14 0.44 21.70 9.86
CA SER A 14 1.00 20.34 9.97
C SER A 14 1.32 19.73 8.61
N PHE A 15 0.47 19.92 7.59
CA PHE A 15 0.76 19.46 6.23
C PHE A 15 1.98 20.17 5.62
N VAL A 16 2.13 21.47 5.88
CA VAL A 16 3.33 22.22 5.47
C VAL A 16 4.58 21.65 6.14
N ILE A 17 4.51 21.36 7.44
CA ILE A 17 5.62 20.69 8.17
C ILE A 17 5.95 19.34 7.53
N PHE A 18 4.97 18.54 7.17
CA PHE A 18 5.20 17.23 6.53
C PHE A 18 5.86 17.36 5.15
N ILE A 19 5.46 18.36 4.36
CA ILE A 19 6.12 18.66 3.08
C ILE A 19 7.58 19.04 3.34
N LEU A 20 7.84 19.94 4.29
CA LEU A 20 9.19 20.35 4.63
C LEU A 20 10.05 19.19 5.13
N LEU A 21 9.52 18.34 6.01
CA LEU A 21 10.23 17.14 6.47
C LEU A 21 10.54 16.20 5.31
N ALA A 22 9.55 15.91 4.45
CA ALA A 22 9.75 15.05 3.30
C ALA A 22 10.81 15.59 2.33
N VAL A 23 10.81 16.92 2.10
CA VAL A 23 11.78 17.62 1.27
C VAL A 23 13.19 17.61 1.90
N VAL A 24 13.30 17.88 3.19
CA VAL A 24 14.61 17.88 3.90
C VAL A 24 15.25 16.50 3.86
N TYR A 25 14.49 15.45 4.14
CA TYR A 25 15.01 14.07 4.07
C TYR A 25 15.29 13.59 2.64
N ALA A 26 14.60 14.12 1.64
CA ALA A 26 14.83 13.83 0.23
C ALA A 26 15.72 14.89 -0.46
N ASN A 27 16.39 15.78 0.28
CA ASN A 27 17.16 16.90 -0.26
C ASN A 27 18.11 16.52 -1.43
N PRO A 28 18.89 15.41 -1.39
CA PRO A 28 19.74 15.04 -2.51
C PRO A 28 18.97 14.88 -3.83
N VAL A 29 17.74 14.37 -3.77
CA VAL A 29 16.89 14.17 -4.97
C VAL A 29 16.37 15.52 -5.49
N ILE A 30 16.00 16.42 -4.59
CA ILE A 30 15.51 17.76 -4.93
C ILE A 30 16.65 18.59 -5.54
N SER A 31 17.88 18.35 -5.11
CA SER A 31 19.11 18.94 -5.68
C SER A 31 19.54 18.30 -7.01
N GLY A 32 18.65 17.52 -7.67
CA GLY A 32 18.90 16.88 -8.97
C GLY A 32 19.66 15.57 -8.92
N LYS A 33 20.06 15.07 -7.75
CA LYS A 33 20.67 13.76 -7.58
C LYS A 33 19.60 12.66 -7.65
N ARG A 34 19.99 11.47 -8.04
CA ARG A 34 19.07 10.31 -8.05
C ARG A 34 19.48 9.34 -6.96
N LEU A 35 18.49 8.84 -6.20
CA LEU A 35 18.71 7.76 -5.27
C LEU A 35 18.94 6.47 -6.07
N MET A 36 20.13 5.86 -5.89
CA MET A 36 20.43 4.57 -6.49
C MET A 36 19.72 3.49 -5.68
N GLN A 37 18.67 2.92 -6.25
CA GLN A 37 17.86 1.86 -5.64
C GLN A 37 18.05 0.58 -6.46
N HIS A 38 18.56 -0.46 -5.83
CA HIS A 38 18.91 -1.73 -6.50
C HIS A 38 17.71 -2.30 -7.29
N ASP A 39 16.56 -2.46 -6.65
CA ASP A 39 15.37 -3.02 -7.30
C ASP A 39 14.86 -2.15 -8.47
N ILE A 40 15.05 -0.83 -8.38
CA ILE A 40 14.62 0.08 -9.46
C ILE A 40 15.55 -0.01 -10.67
N VAL A 41 16.84 -0.29 -10.46
CA VAL A 41 17.78 -0.53 -11.56
C VAL A 41 17.37 -1.79 -12.33
N PHE A 42 17.08 -2.89 -11.64
CA PHE A 42 16.58 -4.12 -12.27
C PHE A 42 15.23 -3.92 -12.96
N TYR A 43 14.29 -3.23 -12.29
CA TYR A 43 13.00 -2.90 -12.91
C TYR A 43 13.17 -2.14 -14.23
N LYS A 44 14.03 -1.11 -14.24
CA LYS A 44 14.25 -0.31 -15.46
C LYS A 44 14.87 -1.14 -16.59
N GLY A 45 15.82 -2.03 -16.27
CA GLY A 45 16.39 -2.94 -17.26
C GLY A 45 15.35 -3.86 -17.86
N GLY A 46 14.51 -4.49 -17.03
CA GLY A 46 13.45 -5.39 -17.51
C GLY A 46 12.27 -4.69 -18.19
N ALA A 47 12.05 -3.41 -17.90
CA ALA A 47 10.96 -2.61 -18.48
C ALA A 47 11.42 -1.69 -19.62
N GLU A 48 12.68 -1.75 -20.04
CA GLU A 48 13.27 -0.82 -21.01
C GLU A 48 12.48 -0.77 -22.31
N GLU A 49 12.17 -1.92 -22.90
CA GLU A 49 11.38 -2.04 -24.12
C GLU A 49 10.00 -1.39 -23.98
N LEU A 50 9.29 -1.68 -22.88
CA LEU A 50 7.99 -1.08 -22.56
C LEU A 50 8.10 0.45 -22.45
N LEU A 51 9.16 0.94 -21.76
CA LEU A 51 9.39 2.37 -21.57
C LEU A 51 9.71 3.07 -22.89
N GLN A 52 10.53 2.46 -23.76
CA GLN A 52 10.85 2.96 -25.09
C GLN A 52 9.61 2.95 -26.01
N TYR A 53 8.83 1.86 -25.99
CA TYR A 53 7.60 1.79 -26.76
C TYR A 53 6.64 2.93 -26.37
N ARG A 54 6.46 3.15 -25.07
CA ARG A 54 5.60 4.21 -24.53
C ARG A 54 6.10 5.62 -24.87
N ALA A 55 7.42 5.82 -24.94
CA ALA A 55 7.99 7.11 -25.32
C ALA A 55 7.77 7.44 -26.79
N ASN A 56 7.66 6.44 -27.66
CA ASN A 56 7.55 6.59 -29.11
C ASN A 56 6.12 6.41 -29.66
N ASN A 57 5.18 5.95 -28.82
CA ASN A 57 3.81 5.64 -29.24
C ASN A 57 2.79 6.20 -28.26
N GLU A 58 1.62 6.58 -28.75
CA GLU A 58 0.49 7.04 -27.91
C GLU A 58 -0.27 5.88 -27.23
N ASN A 59 -0.02 4.65 -27.67
CA ASN A 59 -0.67 3.45 -27.18
C ASN A 59 0.24 2.70 -26.22
N GLU A 60 -0.37 1.94 -25.31
CA GLU A 60 0.33 1.01 -24.40
C GLU A 60 0.53 -0.33 -25.10
N THR A 61 1.69 -0.98 -24.84
CA THR A 61 1.89 -2.38 -25.18
C THR A 61 1.72 -3.27 -23.94
N TYR A 62 1.05 -4.40 -24.12
CA TYR A 62 0.84 -5.39 -23.07
C TYR A 62 1.73 -6.63 -23.23
N TRP A 63 2.72 -6.55 -24.15
CA TRP A 63 3.70 -7.59 -24.42
C TRP A 63 5.11 -6.99 -24.54
N SER A 64 6.12 -7.73 -24.08
CA SER A 64 7.52 -7.42 -24.22
C SER A 64 8.32 -8.68 -24.54
N ASP A 65 9.25 -8.58 -25.48
CA ASP A 65 10.17 -9.65 -25.87
C ASP A 65 11.49 -9.63 -25.07
N ALA A 66 11.67 -8.62 -24.18
CA ALA A 66 12.92 -8.40 -23.46
C ALA A 66 13.32 -9.51 -22.48
N MET A 67 12.37 -10.29 -21.99
CA MET A 67 12.61 -11.34 -21.00
C MET A 67 11.87 -12.64 -21.33
N PHE A 68 12.47 -13.77 -20.98
CA PHE A 68 11.87 -15.12 -21.08
C PHE A 68 11.39 -15.53 -22.49
N GLY A 69 11.90 -14.90 -23.55
CA GLY A 69 11.42 -15.14 -24.92
C GLY A 69 10.05 -14.52 -25.21
N GLY A 70 9.61 -13.59 -24.38
CA GLY A 70 8.34 -12.87 -24.45
C GLY A 70 7.47 -13.08 -23.23
N MET A 71 6.93 -11.99 -22.70
CA MET A 71 6.02 -12.03 -21.55
C MET A 71 5.04 -10.85 -21.54
N PRO A 72 3.85 -11.02 -20.90
CA PRO A 72 2.95 -9.90 -20.65
C PRO A 72 3.59 -8.84 -19.75
N THR A 73 3.33 -7.55 -20.03
CA THR A 73 3.88 -6.42 -19.27
C THR A 73 3.11 -6.10 -17.98
N TYR A 74 2.11 -6.90 -17.61
CA TYR A 74 1.23 -6.66 -16.45
C TYR A 74 1.99 -6.47 -15.13
N GLN A 75 3.12 -7.16 -14.95
CA GLN A 75 3.96 -7.06 -13.75
C GLN A 75 5.16 -6.11 -13.92
N THR A 76 5.44 -5.66 -15.14
CA THR A 76 6.54 -4.75 -15.46
C THR A 76 6.11 -3.29 -15.63
N GLY A 77 4.89 -2.96 -15.23
CA GLY A 77 4.41 -1.58 -15.16
C GLY A 77 3.46 -1.16 -16.27
N ALA A 78 2.71 -2.10 -16.87
CA ALA A 78 1.65 -1.79 -17.82
C ALA A 78 0.65 -0.78 -17.26
N GLN A 79 0.22 0.16 -18.09
CA GLN A 79 -0.80 1.15 -17.77
C GLN A 79 -2.12 0.77 -18.41
N PHE A 80 -3.19 0.80 -17.63
CA PHE A 80 -4.52 0.47 -18.13
C PHE A 80 -5.28 1.74 -18.52
N ARG A 81 -5.91 1.74 -19.70
CA ARG A 81 -6.75 2.86 -20.16
C ARG A 81 -7.94 3.02 -19.21
N GLY A 82 -8.24 4.28 -18.85
CA GLY A 82 -9.39 4.59 -18.00
C GLY A 82 -9.18 4.28 -16.51
N ASP A 83 -7.95 3.98 -16.06
CA ASP A 83 -7.63 3.74 -14.66
C ASP A 83 -7.75 5.03 -13.84
N VAL A 84 -8.99 5.32 -13.40
CA VAL A 84 -9.32 6.53 -12.62
C VAL A 84 -8.63 6.52 -11.27
N ILE A 85 -8.55 5.34 -10.61
CA ILE A 85 -7.92 5.24 -9.28
C ILE A 85 -6.43 5.55 -9.35
N LYS A 86 -5.76 5.16 -10.46
CA LYS A 86 -4.35 5.53 -10.70
C LYS A 86 -4.16 7.04 -10.88
N LYS A 87 -5.07 7.72 -11.57
CA LYS A 87 -5.02 9.18 -11.70
C LYS A 87 -5.18 9.89 -10.35
N ILE A 88 -6.04 9.36 -9.47
CA ILE A 88 -6.20 9.87 -8.12
C ILE A 88 -4.92 9.57 -7.30
N ASP A 89 -4.33 8.40 -7.44
CA ASP A 89 -3.06 8.02 -6.81
C ASP A 89 -1.94 9.00 -7.21
N ASP A 90 -1.82 9.31 -8.51
CA ASP A 90 -0.82 10.26 -9.02
C ASP A 90 -1.01 11.68 -8.44
N LEU A 91 -2.24 12.08 -8.16
CA LEU A 91 -2.51 13.36 -7.49
C LEU A 91 -1.97 13.37 -6.05
N PHE A 92 -2.06 12.26 -5.32
CA PHE A 92 -1.46 12.13 -3.99
C PHE A 92 0.08 12.08 -4.03
N LEU A 93 0.65 11.63 -5.15
CA LEU A 93 2.10 11.49 -5.37
C LEU A 93 2.74 12.74 -6.00
N PHE A 94 2.24 13.95 -5.72
CA PHE A 94 2.65 15.20 -6.37
C PHE A 94 4.10 15.62 -6.10
N LEU A 95 4.74 15.11 -5.05
CA LEU A 95 6.16 15.37 -4.76
C LEU A 95 7.06 14.39 -5.53
N PRO A 96 8.33 14.76 -5.82
CA PRO A 96 9.28 13.85 -6.43
C PRO A 96 9.59 12.66 -5.51
N LYS A 97 9.85 11.47 -6.11
CA LYS A 97 10.27 10.28 -5.36
C LYS A 97 11.65 10.48 -4.75
N PRO A 98 11.88 10.11 -3.48
CA PRO A 98 11.01 9.42 -2.54
C PRO A 98 10.21 10.35 -1.60
N ALA A 99 10.29 11.68 -1.74
CA ALA A 99 9.61 12.64 -0.87
C ALA A 99 8.09 12.42 -0.82
N ASN A 100 7.48 12.02 -1.94
CA ASN A 100 6.06 11.71 -2.03
C ASN A 100 5.65 10.58 -1.07
N TYR A 101 6.44 9.52 -0.96
CA TYR A 101 6.15 8.42 -0.03
C TYR A 101 6.26 8.84 1.43
N LEU A 102 7.29 9.63 1.77
CA LEU A 102 7.45 10.18 3.12
C LEU A 102 6.28 11.09 3.48
N PHE A 103 5.90 11.98 2.58
CA PHE A 103 4.74 12.85 2.78
C PHE A 103 3.46 12.03 3.02
N LEU A 104 3.20 10.99 2.21
CA LEU A 104 2.03 10.12 2.38
C LEU A 104 2.02 9.40 3.73
N LEU A 105 3.17 8.93 4.20
CA LEU A 105 3.29 8.29 5.52
C LEU A 105 2.90 9.27 6.64
N PHE A 106 3.45 10.49 6.61
CA PHE A 106 3.10 11.53 7.58
C PHE A 106 1.63 11.91 7.50
N ALA A 107 1.15 12.27 6.31
CA ALA A 107 -0.20 12.75 6.09
C ALA A 107 -1.26 11.69 6.40
N GLY A 108 -1.02 10.45 5.97
CA GLY A 108 -1.92 9.32 6.24
C GLY A 108 -2.06 9.01 7.72
N PHE A 109 -0.94 8.93 8.45
CA PHE A 109 -0.97 8.68 9.90
C PHE A 109 -1.52 9.88 10.69
N PHE A 110 -1.26 11.09 10.25
CA PHE A 110 -1.85 12.29 10.81
C PHE A 110 -3.38 12.27 10.70
N PHE A 111 -3.90 11.92 9.52
CA PHE A 111 -5.34 11.77 9.32
C PHE A 111 -5.94 10.71 10.25
N LEU A 112 -5.30 9.56 10.40
CA LEU A 112 -5.69 8.54 11.37
C LEU A 112 -5.71 9.10 12.80
N GLY A 113 -4.67 9.81 13.19
CA GLY A 113 -4.55 10.43 14.51
C GLY A 113 -5.66 11.46 14.78
N LEU A 114 -6.00 12.29 13.78
CA LEU A 114 -7.10 13.26 13.87
C LEU A 114 -8.45 12.57 14.09
N VAL A 115 -8.68 11.44 13.46
CA VAL A 115 -9.93 10.67 13.59
C VAL A 115 -9.97 9.89 14.89
N ALA A 116 -8.86 9.24 15.26
CA ALA A 116 -8.79 8.35 16.42
C ALA A 116 -8.70 9.13 17.74
N VAL A 117 -7.74 10.08 17.83
CA VAL A 117 -7.44 10.81 19.08
C VAL A 117 -8.18 12.14 19.18
N ARG A 118 -8.57 12.74 18.03
CA ARG A 118 -9.29 14.04 17.95
C ARG A 118 -8.53 15.22 18.55
N ASN A 119 -7.20 15.11 18.62
CA ASN A 119 -6.30 16.16 19.06
C ASN A 119 -5.16 16.28 18.05
N TRP A 120 -5.03 17.43 17.40
CA TRP A 120 -4.06 17.66 16.34
C TRP A 120 -2.60 17.58 16.84
N LYS A 121 -2.33 17.95 18.10
CA LYS A 121 -0.96 17.88 18.68
C LYS A 121 -0.47 16.44 18.77
N TYR A 122 -1.29 15.56 19.34
CA TYR A 122 -0.95 14.13 19.43
C TYR A 122 -0.94 13.45 18.07
N ALA A 123 -1.83 13.88 17.16
CA ALA A 123 -1.83 13.38 15.79
C ALA A 123 -0.55 13.78 15.05
N LEU A 124 -0.10 15.04 15.20
CA LEU A 124 1.14 15.54 14.63
C LEU A 124 2.36 14.78 15.17
N LEU A 125 2.44 14.63 16.49
CA LEU A 125 3.52 13.89 17.13
C LEU A 125 3.59 12.44 16.66
N GLY A 126 2.46 11.74 16.68
CA GLY A 126 2.38 10.34 16.23
C GLY A 126 2.73 10.19 14.74
N ALA A 127 2.25 11.09 13.89
CA ALA A 127 2.58 11.09 12.47
C ALA A 127 4.08 11.31 12.22
N THR A 128 4.69 12.24 12.96
CA THR A 128 6.13 12.50 12.86
C THR A 128 6.95 11.26 13.24
N PHE A 129 6.67 10.64 14.38
CA PHE A 129 7.38 9.42 14.79
C PHE A 129 7.13 8.25 13.84
N PHE A 130 5.90 8.07 13.35
CA PHE A 130 5.60 7.03 12.38
C PHE A 130 6.39 7.22 11.08
N GLY A 131 6.31 8.40 10.47
CA GLY A 131 6.97 8.65 9.19
C GLY A 131 8.50 8.73 9.28
N LEU A 132 9.07 9.06 10.46
CA LEU A 132 10.51 9.03 10.74
C LEU A 132 11.03 7.66 11.17
N SER A 133 10.18 6.62 11.18
CA SER A 133 10.64 5.26 11.47
C SER A 133 11.73 4.82 10.50
N THR A 134 12.88 4.37 11.00
CA THR A 134 14.03 3.89 10.21
C THR A 134 13.65 2.80 9.23
N TYR A 135 12.65 2.00 9.53
CA TYR A 135 12.13 0.97 8.64
C TYR A 135 11.77 1.52 7.26
N PHE A 136 11.09 2.66 7.18
CA PHE A 136 10.69 3.24 5.89
C PHE A 136 11.89 3.71 5.08
N TYR A 137 12.90 4.28 5.72
CA TYR A 137 14.13 4.70 5.03
C TYR A 137 14.91 3.51 4.47
N ILE A 138 14.99 2.41 5.24
CA ILE A 138 15.65 1.17 4.81
C ILE A 138 14.96 0.59 3.57
N ILE A 139 13.62 0.44 3.59
CA ILE A 139 12.91 -0.14 2.46
C ILE A 139 12.86 0.78 1.24
N ILE A 140 12.89 2.12 1.43
CA ILE A 140 13.03 3.08 0.33
C ILE A 140 14.43 2.97 -0.27
N ALA A 141 15.50 2.91 0.54
CA ALA A 141 16.86 2.77 0.06
C ALA A 141 17.06 1.48 -0.75
N ALA A 142 16.45 0.36 -0.33
CA ALA A 142 16.47 -0.90 -1.06
C ALA A 142 15.71 -0.85 -2.40
N GLY A 143 14.72 0.05 -2.56
CA GLY A 143 13.90 0.14 -3.77
C GLY A 143 12.51 -0.45 -3.64
N HIS A 144 12.09 -0.88 -2.44
CA HIS A 144 10.77 -1.44 -2.18
C HIS A 144 9.66 -0.36 -2.19
N ASN A 145 9.63 0.45 -3.24
CA ASN A 145 8.74 1.61 -3.37
C ASN A 145 7.26 1.21 -3.32
N GLY A 146 6.87 0.12 -3.96
CA GLY A 146 5.49 -0.40 -3.89
C GLY A 146 5.07 -0.78 -2.47
N LYS A 147 6.01 -1.31 -1.67
CA LYS A 147 5.76 -1.68 -0.28
C LYS A 147 5.47 -0.46 0.60
N VAL A 148 6.32 0.56 0.55
CA VAL A 148 6.12 1.79 1.33
C VAL A 148 4.86 2.53 0.90
N HIS A 149 4.60 2.59 -0.40
CA HIS A 149 3.42 3.21 -0.99
C HIS A 149 2.13 2.56 -0.48
N THR A 150 2.05 1.23 -0.53
CA THR A 150 0.91 0.47 -0.01
C THR A 150 0.69 0.72 1.49
N ILE A 151 1.77 0.70 2.31
CA ILE A 151 1.69 0.94 3.75
C ILE A 151 1.21 2.37 4.06
N ALA A 152 1.59 3.36 3.26
CA ALA A 152 1.16 4.74 3.47
C ALA A 152 -0.36 4.92 3.44
N TYR A 153 -1.07 4.06 2.69
CA TYR A 153 -2.53 4.07 2.62
C TYR A 153 -3.23 3.25 3.72
N PHE A 154 -2.50 2.50 4.54
CA PHE A 154 -3.10 1.74 5.66
C PHE A 154 -3.75 2.65 6.69
N ALA A 155 -3.05 3.70 7.09
CA ALA A 155 -3.53 4.60 8.13
C ALA A 155 -4.83 5.35 7.73
N PRO A 156 -4.94 5.95 6.54
CA PRO A 156 -6.19 6.59 6.14
C PRO A 156 -7.33 5.59 5.89
N LEU A 157 -7.04 4.36 5.44
CA LEU A 157 -8.07 3.31 5.37
C LEU A 157 -8.60 2.95 6.75
N LEU A 158 -7.73 2.76 7.73
CA LEU A 158 -8.12 2.54 9.14
C LEU A 158 -8.93 3.72 9.69
N ALA A 159 -8.58 4.96 9.33
CA ALA A 159 -9.35 6.14 9.71
C ALA A 159 -10.78 6.07 9.19
N GLY A 160 -10.99 5.64 7.94
CA GLY A 160 -12.32 5.41 7.37
C GLY A 160 -13.12 4.38 8.17
N ILE A 161 -12.51 3.26 8.52
CA ILE A 161 -13.13 2.21 9.33
C ILE A 161 -13.48 2.73 10.74
N ILE A 162 -12.60 3.49 11.38
CA ILE A 162 -12.86 4.13 12.68
C ILE A 162 -14.02 5.11 12.59
N LEU A 163 -14.13 5.86 11.49
CA LEU A 163 -15.26 6.76 11.26
C LEU A 163 -16.60 6.00 11.24
N VAL A 164 -16.65 4.81 10.63
CA VAL A 164 -17.86 3.98 10.58
C VAL A 164 -18.15 3.37 11.94
N TYR A 165 -17.25 2.56 12.50
CA TYR A 165 -17.51 1.77 13.71
C TYR A 165 -17.56 2.59 15.00
N PHE A 166 -16.65 3.55 15.16
CA PHE A 166 -16.46 4.22 16.44
C PHE A 166 -16.97 5.66 16.45
N ARG A 167 -17.13 6.28 15.29
CA ARG A 167 -17.61 7.67 15.17
C ARG A 167 -19.02 7.77 14.61
N LYS A 168 -19.61 6.67 14.14
CA LYS A 168 -20.93 6.59 13.50
C LYS A 168 -21.11 7.61 12.36
N LYS A 169 -19.98 7.97 11.69
CA LYS A 169 -19.96 8.83 10.51
C LYS A 169 -19.99 7.96 9.26
N TYR A 170 -21.12 7.27 9.07
CA TYR A 170 -21.30 6.20 8.09
C TYR A 170 -20.92 6.61 6.67
N ILE A 171 -21.49 7.68 6.14
CA ILE A 171 -21.26 8.14 4.75
C ILE A 171 -19.81 8.54 4.57
N LEU A 172 -19.27 9.40 5.43
CA LEU A 172 -17.87 9.84 5.33
C LEU A 172 -16.91 8.68 5.48
N GLY A 173 -17.14 7.80 6.48
CA GLY A 173 -16.30 6.63 6.69
C GLY A 173 -16.35 5.64 5.52
N PHE A 174 -17.53 5.42 4.94
CA PHE A 174 -17.70 4.61 3.74
C PHE A 174 -16.88 5.14 2.57
N ILE A 175 -17.01 6.44 2.25
CA ILE A 175 -16.27 7.07 1.13
C ILE A 175 -14.75 6.98 1.36
N VAL A 176 -14.29 7.31 2.57
CA VAL A 176 -12.86 7.25 2.92
C VAL A 176 -12.35 5.80 2.84
N THR A 177 -13.10 4.84 3.37
CA THR A 177 -12.70 3.41 3.30
C THR A 177 -12.64 2.93 1.86
N ALA A 178 -13.63 3.23 1.01
CA ALA A 178 -13.65 2.80 -0.39
C ALA A 178 -12.48 3.41 -1.19
N LEU A 179 -12.25 4.72 -1.02
CA LEU A 179 -11.17 5.42 -1.69
C LEU A 179 -9.80 4.84 -1.32
N PHE A 180 -9.51 4.73 -0.02
CA PHE A 180 -8.19 4.27 0.43
C PHE A 180 -8.01 2.76 0.31
N ALA A 181 -9.07 1.96 0.26
CA ALA A 181 -8.99 0.56 -0.16
C ALA A 181 -8.59 0.46 -1.64
N GLY A 182 -9.20 1.28 -2.51
CA GLY A 182 -8.83 1.36 -3.92
C GLY A 182 -7.38 1.80 -4.14
N LEU A 183 -6.94 2.87 -3.48
CA LEU A 183 -5.57 3.40 -3.57
C LEU A 183 -4.53 2.40 -3.04
N GLN A 184 -4.82 1.74 -1.93
CA GLN A 184 -3.95 0.74 -1.33
C GLN A 184 -3.73 -0.46 -2.27
N ILE A 185 -4.79 -0.94 -2.94
CA ILE A 185 -4.69 -2.01 -3.94
C ILE A 185 -3.98 -1.50 -5.20
N CYS A 186 -4.23 -0.24 -5.61
CA CYS A 186 -3.57 0.41 -6.74
C CYS A 186 -2.04 0.47 -6.58
N ALA A 187 -1.54 0.65 -5.35
CA ALA A 187 -0.11 0.62 -5.04
C ALA A 187 0.55 -0.75 -5.29
N ASN A 188 -0.25 -1.78 -5.55
CA ASN A 188 0.12 -3.08 -6.11
C ASN A 188 1.18 -3.86 -5.31
N HIS A 189 0.97 -4.00 -4.00
CA HIS A 189 1.79 -4.88 -3.16
C HIS A 189 0.91 -5.90 -2.41
N PRO A 190 0.52 -7.01 -3.05
CA PRO A 190 -0.46 -7.98 -2.51
C PRO A 190 -0.13 -8.53 -1.12
N GLN A 191 1.17 -8.75 -0.82
CA GLN A 191 1.60 -9.24 0.49
C GLN A 191 1.26 -8.25 1.61
N MET A 192 1.47 -6.94 1.39
CA MET A 192 1.11 -5.92 2.38
C MET A 192 -0.40 -5.81 2.51
N THR A 193 -1.13 -5.88 1.40
CA THR A 193 -2.60 -5.95 1.39
C THR A 193 -3.11 -7.11 2.24
N TYR A 194 -2.53 -8.29 2.07
CA TYR A 194 -2.88 -9.48 2.86
C TYR A 194 -2.68 -9.25 4.37
N TYR A 195 -1.54 -8.68 4.79
CA TYR A 195 -1.28 -8.39 6.20
C TYR A 195 -2.26 -7.37 6.77
N LEU A 196 -2.62 -6.36 5.99
CA LEU A 196 -3.63 -5.39 6.39
C LEU A 196 -4.98 -6.07 6.62
N PHE A 197 -5.45 -6.89 5.66
CA PHE A 197 -6.74 -7.59 5.79
C PHE A 197 -6.74 -8.58 6.96
N LEU A 198 -5.62 -9.22 7.26
CA LEU A 198 -5.50 -10.06 8.45
C LEU A 198 -5.71 -9.22 9.72
N GLY A 199 -5.08 -8.04 9.82
CA GLY A 199 -5.27 -7.10 10.93
C GLY A 199 -6.72 -6.60 11.02
N LEU A 200 -7.36 -6.29 9.90
CA LEU A 200 -8.77 -5.90 9.84
C LEU A 200 -9.71 -7.05 10.28
N GLY A 201 -9.34 -8.29 9.99
CA GLY A 201 -10.04 -9.49 10.47
C GLY A 201 -10.07 -9.56 12.00
N PHE A 202 -8.96 -9.26 12.67
CA PHE A 202 -8.92 -9.17 14.14
C PHE A 202 -9.78 -8.03 14.69
N LEU A 203 -9.78 -6.89 14.02
CA LEU A 203 -10.66 -5.77 14.40
C LEU A 203 -12.14 -6.15 14.26
N PHE A 204 -12.52 -6.75 13.14
CA PHE A 204 -13.88 -7.26 12.91
C PHE A 204 -14.27 -8.28 13.99
N LEU A 205 -13.41 -9.25 14.29
CA LEU A 205 -13.65 -10.25 15.31
C LEU A 205 -13.81 -9.62 16.70
N SER A 206 -13.01 -8.61 17.03
CA SER A 206 -13.15 -7.83 18.27
C SER A 206 -14.53 -7.16 18.37
N GLU A 207 -14.99 -6.51 17.31
CA GLU A 207 -16.31 -5.84 17.29
C GLU A 207 -17.46 -6.86 17.32
N LEU A 208 -17.31 -8.02 16.67
CA LEU A 208 -18.25 -9.12 16.74
C LEU A 208 -18.38 -9.64 18.20
N ILE A 209 -17.28 -9.87 18.88
CA ILE A 209 -17.28 -10.30 20.28
C ILE A 209 -17.95 -9.23 21.17
N ARG A 210 -17.72 -7.95 20.88
CA ARG A 210 -18.40 -6.85 21.61
C ARG A 210 -19.92 -6.86 21.38
N ALA A 211 -20.36 -7.16 20.16
CA ALA A 211 -21.79 -7.30 19.85
C ALA A 211 -22.41 -8.50 20.58
N ILE A 212 -21.76 -9.66 20.54
CA ILE A 212 -22.21 -10.87 21.24
C ILE A 212 -22.30 -10.62 22.76
N LYS A 213 -21.36 -9.88 23.33
CA LYS A 213 -21.37 -9.52 24.77
C LYS A 213 -22.32 -8.36 25.11
N GLY A 214 -23.15 -7.90 24.17
CA GLY A 214 -24.10 -6.80 24.38
C GLY A 214 -23.46 -5.42 24.63
N LYS A 215 -22.16 -5.26 24.35
CA LYS A 215 -21.43 -3.99 24.51
C LYS A 215 -21.71 -2.99 23.41
N ILE A 216 -22.19 -3.46 22.26
CA ILE A 216 -22.66 -2.64 21.14
C ILE A 216 -23.94 -3.25 20.57
N GLU A 217 -24.79 -2.43 19.99
CA GLU A 217 -26.02 -2.88 19.37
C GLU A 217 -25.75 -3.70 18.09
N TRP A 218 -26.42 -4.82 17.95
CA TRP A 218 -26.32 -5.67 16.73
C TRP A 218 -26.63 -4.91 15.45
N LYS A 219 -27.65 -4.03 15.48
CA LYS A 219 -27.98 -3.17 14.34
C LYS A 219 -26.79 -2.31 13.91
N HIS A 220 -26.10 -1.67 14.86
CA HIS A 220 -24.91 -0.87 14.59
C HIS A 220 -23.77 -1.73 14.02
N PHE A 221 -23.50 -2.90 14.62
CA PHE A 221 -22.47 -3.82 14.13
C PHE A 221 -22.73 -4.26 12.68
N LEU A 222 -23.95 -4.70 12.37
CA LEU A 222 -24.32 -5.18 11.03
C LEU A 222 -24.22 -4.04 9.99
N ILE A 223 -24.75 -2.85 10.29
CA ILE A 223 -24.65 -1.69 9.39
C ILE A 223 -23.19 -1.32 9.16
N SER A 224 -22.37 -1.25 10.21
CA SER A 224 -20.97 -0.87 10.11
C SER A 224 -20.16 -1.90 9.32
N SER A 225 -20.36 -3.19 9.59
CA SER A 225 -19.69 -4.28 8.88
C SER A 225 -20.10 -4.32 7.40
N GLY A 226 -21.40 -4.16 7.12
CA GLY A 226 -21.92 -4.11 5.75
C GLY A 226 -21.35 -2.94 4.95
N LEU A 227 -21.29 -1.75 5.54
CA LEU A 227 -20.72 -0.57 4.89
C LEU A 227 -19.21 -0.72 4.64
N VAL A 228 -18.44 -1.21 5.63
CA VAL A 228 -17.00 -1.43 5.45
C VAL A 228 -16.75 -2.52 4.42
N GLY A 229 -17.50 -3.63 4.45
CA GLY A 229 -17.40 -4.69 3.46
C GLY A 229 -17.69 -4.20 2.04
N LEU A 230 -18.79 -3.46 1.86
CA LEU A 230 -19.15 -2.87 0.57
C LEU A 230 -18.10 -1.86 0.08
N ALA A 231 -17.56 -1.02 0.99
CA ALA A 231 -16.50 -0.08 0.65
C ALA A 231 -15.24 -0.79 0.15
N VAL A 232 -14.85 -1.88 0.79
CA VAL A 232 -13.70 -2.71 0.36
C VAL A 232 -13.98 -3.36 -1.01
N ILE A 233 -15.18 -3.91 -1.22
CA ILE A 233 -15.58 -4.47 -2.52
C ILE A 233 -15.49 -3.43 -3.64
N ILE A 234 -15.94 -2.20 -3.40
CA ILE A 234 -15.80 -1.09 -4.35
C ILE A 234 -14.32 -0.79 -4.61
N GLY A 235 -13.48 -0.72 -3.56
CA GLY A 235 -12.03 -0.52 -3.70
C GLY A 235 -11.35 -1.60 -4.54
N VAL A 236 -11.73 -2.86 -4.35
CA VAL A 236 -11.29 -4.00 -5.21
C VAL A 236 -11.78 -3.79 -6.65
N GLY A 237 -13.06 -3.44 -6.83
CA GLY A 237 -13.68 -3.22 -8.14
C GLY A 237 -12.99 -2.11 -8.95
N MET A 238 -12.53 -1.02 -8.31
CA MET A 238 -11.76 0.04 -8.95
C MET A 238 -10.44 -0.44 -9.58
N ASN A 239 -9.91 -1.58 -9.12
CA ASN A 239 -8.67 -2.19 -9.60
C ASN A 239 -8.91 -3.48 -10.41
N SER A 240 -10.13 -3.73 -10.86
CA SER A 240 -10.53 -4.99 -11.51
C SER A 240 -9.66 -5.34 -12.71
N GLN A 241 -9.35 -4.39 -13.59
CA GLN A 241 -8.47 -4.61 -14.76
C GLN A 241 -7.10 -5.18 -14.34
N ARG A 242 -6.46 -4.54 -13.37
CA ARG A 242 -5.15 -4.95 -12.87
C ARG A 242 -5.21 -6.30 -12.16
N ILE A 243 -6.25 -6.52 -11.35
CA ILE A 243 -6.43 -7.77 -10.61
C ILE A 243 -6.70 -8.92 -11.59
N MET A 244 -7.57 -8.74 -12.58
CA MET A 244 -7.90 -9.78 -13.55
C MET A 244 -6.70 -10.13 -14.43
N ALA A 245 -5.97 -9.13 -14.96
CA ALA A 245 -4.76 -9.35 -15.76
C ALA A 245 -3.69 -10.13 -14.97
N ASN A 246 -3.45 -9.77 -13.72
CA ASN A 246 -2.50 -10.49 -12.87
C ASN A 246 -3.00 -11.89 -12.49
N ALA A 247 -4.30 -12.08 -12.24
CA ALA A 247 -4.87 -13.39 -11.94
C ALA A 247 -4.81 -14.36 -13.13
N GLU A 248 -4.94 -13.84 -14.34
CA GLU A 248 -4.75 -14.61 -15.56
C GLU A 248 -3.28 -15.02 -15.73
N TYR A 249 -2.38 -14.03 -15.66
CA TYR A 249 -0.96 -14.25 -15.91
C TYR A 249 -0.26 -15.11 -14.84
N VAL A 250 -0.70 -15.05 -13.58
CA VAL A 250 -0.07 -15.82 -12.49
C VAL A 250 -0.09 -17.33 -12.74
N LYS A 251 -1.03 -17.82 -13.54
CA LYS A 251 -1.13 -19.24 -13.92
C LYS A 251 0.05 -19.71 -14.75
N GLU A 252 0.64 -18.81 -15.53
CA GLU A 252 1.77 -19.06 -16.44
C GLU A 252 3.13 -18.73 -15.81
N THR A 253 3.14 -18.41 -14.53
CA THR A 253 4.37 -18.09 -13.76
C THR A 253 4.81 -19.28 -12.91
N VAL A 254 5.96 -19.17 -12.26
CA VAL A 254 6.48 -20.16 -11.28
C VAL A 254 5.51 -20.46 -10.13
N ARG A 255 4.42 -19.70 -10.00
CA ARG A 255 3.33 -19.93 -9.03
C ARG A 255 2.16 -20.72 -9.61
N GLY A 256 2.16 -20.91 -10.92
CA GLY A 256 1.19 -21.75 -11.63
C GLY A 256 1.50 -23.25 -11.51
N LYS A 257 0.84 -24.07 -12.34
CA LYS A 257 1.13 -25.49 -12.42
C LYS A 257 2.45 -25.71 -13.14
N GLN A 258 3.31 -26.52 -12.55
CA GLN A 258 4.55 -26.92 -13.21
C GLN A 258 4.27 -27.85 -14.38
N ILE A 259 4.79 -27.49 -15.55
CA ILE A 259 4.68 -28.25 -16.80
C ILE A 259 5.88 -29.17 -16.96
N LEU A 260 7.08 -28.71 -16.55
CA LEU A 260 8.31 -29.47 -16.69
C LEU A 260 8.62 -30.26 -15.41
N ASN A 261 9.01 -31.52 -15.58
CA ASN A 261 9.45 -32.36 -14.47
C ASN A 261 10.95 -32.10 -14.22
N THR A 262 11.26 -31.22 -13.26
CA THR A 262 12.65 -30.85 -12.90
C THR A 262 13.23 -31.71 -11.78
N GLY A 263 12.59 -32.82 -11.41
CA GLY A 263 13.08 -33.78 -10.40
C GLY A 263 12.97 -33.30 -8.95
N SER A 264 12.85 -32.00 -8.69
CA SER A 264 12.75 -31.42 -7.34
C SER A 264 11.32 -31.07 -6.89
N HIS A 265 10.35 -31.17 -7.78
CA HIS A 265 8.97 -30.80 -7.49
C HIS A 265 7.97 -31.87 -7.94
N THR A 266 6.87 -32.01 -7.20
CA THR A 266 5.80 -32.93 -7.55
C THR A 266 5.00 -32.38 -8.73
N PRO A 267 4.95 -33.05 -9.91
CA PRO A 267 4.17 -32.56 -11.05
C PRO A 267 2.71 -32.32 -10.68
N GLY A 268 2.14 -31.23 -11.18
CA GLY A 268 0.70 -30.90 -11.01
C GLY A 268 0.35 -30.14 -9.74
N LYS A 269 1.29 -29.88 -8.82
CA LYS A 269 1.06 -28.95 -7.70
C LYS A 269 1.30 -27.52 -8.15
N SER A 270 0.41 -26.62 -7.76
CA SER A 270 0.56 -25.17 -7.94
C SER A 270 1.23 -24.54 -6.71
N GLY A 271 1.98 -23.46 -6.92
CA GLY A 271 2.65 -22.71 -5.87
C GLY A 271 4.14 -22.99 -5.76
N MET A 272 4.83 -22.22 -4.93
CA MET A 272 6.27 -22.36 -4.66
C MET A 272 6.51 -23.47 -3.62
N ASP A 273 7.66 -24.13 -3.70
CA ASP A 273 8.07 -25.09 -2.68
C ASP A 273 8.43 -24.43 -1.33
N LYS A 274 8.49 -25.25 -0.29
CA LYS A 274 8.77 -24.77 1.06
C LYS A 274 10.14 -24.12 1.18
N GLU A 275 11.15 -24.63 0.48
CA GLU A 275 12.51 -24.09 0.52
C GLU A 275 12.55 -22.70 -0.10
N SER A 276 11.95 -22.51 -1.26
CA SER A 276 11.82 -21.20 -1.90
C SER A 276 11.07 -20.18 -1.04
N ILE A 277 9.98 -20.60 -0.36
CA ILE A 277 9.19 -19.72 0.53
C ILE A 277 9.99 -19.30 1.75
N THR A 278 10.83 -20.21 2.30
CA THR A 278 11.57 -19.96 3.54
C THR A 278 13.00 -19.46 3.34
N MET A 279 13.47 -19.39 2.11
CA MET A 279 14.86 -19.01 1.77
C MET A 279 15.31 -17.68 2.40
N TRP A 280 14.40 -16.71 2.55
CA TRP A 280 14.65 -15.40 3.16
C TRP A 280 14.11 -15.27 4.59
N SER A 281 13.79 -16.41 5.23
CA SER A 281 13.29 -16.40 6.60
C SER A 281 14.43 -16.28 7.60
N TYR A 282 14.21 -15.52 8.66
CA TYR A 282 15.14 -15.47 9.79
C TYR A 282 15.23 -16.82 10.51
N GLY A 283 16.41 -17.21 10.92
CA GLY A 283 16.62 -18.33 11.81
C GLY A 283 15.88 -18.15 13.15
N LYS A 284 15.51 -19.25 13.80
CA LYS A 284 14.71 -19.21 15.05
C LYS A 284 15.31 -18.32 16.14
N LEU A 285 16.64 -18.27 16.24
CA LEU A 285 17.38 -17.49 17.24
C LEU A 285 17.94 -16.16 16.68
N GLU A 286 17.90 -15.96 15.38
CA GLU A 286 18.48 -14.78 14.73
C GLU A 286 17.79 -13.47 15.15
N ARG A 287 16.51 -13.55 15.56
CA ARG A 287 15.79 -12.40 16.13
C ARG A 287 16.40 -11.87 17.42
N LEU A 288 17.05 -12.73 18.19
CA LEU A 288 17.71 -12.36 19.44
C LEU A 288 19.07 -11.69 19.17
N THR A 289 19.74 -12.07 18.09
CA THR A 289 21.05 -11.49 17.72
C THR A 289 20.94 -10.13 17.05
N CYS A 290 19.84 -9.84 16.35
CA CYS A 290 19.56 -8.50 15.79
C CYS A 290 19.39 -7.40 16.86
N SER A 291 19.14 -7.79 18.14
CA SER A 291 19.07 -6.86 19.27
C SER A 291 20.43 -6.49 19.89
N PHE A 292 21.53 -7.11 19.44
CA PHE A 292 22.86 -7.00 20.09
C PHE A 292 24.01 -6.72 19.12
N ARG A 293 23.75 -6.30 17.88
CA ARG A 293 24.79 -5.77 17.01
C ARG A 293 24.72 -4.24 17.02
N ASP A 294 25.66 -3.66 17.74
CA ASP A 294 26.05 -2.25 17.70
C ASP A 294 26.55 -1.84 16.31
#